data_58cfaa72e938031e8de3b1d67c9bb784
#
_entry.id   58cfaa72e938031e8de3b1d67c9bb784
#
_cell.length_a   1.000
_cell.length_b   1.000
_cell.length_c   1.000
_cell.angle_alpha   90.00
_cell.angle_beta   90.00
_cell.angle_gamma   90.00
#
_symmetry.space_group_name_H-M   'P 1'
#
loop_
_entity.id
_entity.type
_entity.pdbx_description
1 polymer ?
#
loop_
_entity_poly.entity_id
_entity_poly.type
_entity_poly.pdbx_seq_one_letter_code
_entity_poly.pdbx_strand_id
1 'polypeptide(L)'
;MTLSRRQWMCAAAALSAAPTAKIQTLTSGPNHHFFGYYAVSPWNRAGNKMICLESTFQNRMPRPNEPATIVEVNPKTGATKPIAETRAWNLQQGCMLNWSPTEPNTILYNDATGGQIVSVAHNLQTGNRRTYSRAIESVAPNGRYASCVNYGRLARLRPVVGYAAARDPNPTDNHPVDDGVHILDLKTGQSRLAISLRQVYEALAPKNPDLKDKALFIQHTVINPAGNRLFFLARTIQKGSLTSAMFTAGLDGKDLREVVSYGRGVSHFAWRGPNEIMATFRIENKVRHALFKDTDRPEFQIIGPEFLDADGHCSFGPDPQLLVTDRNVPEVPAKRLMLYHLGRKEGTVLGEFPMKTPSGENYITTDLRCDLHPRWKSTVDRICFDALDTRTWTRQLHIATLSPA
;
A
#
# COMPACT_ATOMS: atom_id res chain seq x y z
N MET A 1 -52.67 45.56 9.81
CA MET A 1 -52.37 44.69 8.70
C MET A 1 -51.51 43.56 9.24
N THR A 2 -52.09 42.39 9.39
CA THR A 2 -51.55 41.18 9.96
C THR A 2 -50.79 40.43 8.87
N LEU A 3 -49.47 40.24 9.04
CA LEU A 3 -48.69 39.35 8.21
C LEU A 3 -48.73 37.93 8.77
N SER A 4 -49.19 37.04 7.92
CA SER A 4 -49.49 35.64 8.19
C SER A 4 -48.27 34.79 8.50
N ARG A 5 -48.43 33.90 9.49
CA ARG A 5 -47.69 32.68 9.67
C ARG A 5 -47.80 31.79 8.41
N ARG A 6 -46.71 31.56 7.71
CA ARG A 6 -46.45 30.37 6.91
C ARG A 6 -45.12 30.55 6.16
N GLN A 7 -44.12 29.87 6.58
CA GLN A 7 -43.43 28.82 5.83
C GLN A 7 -42.16 28.41 6.61
N TRP A 8 -42.36 27.57 7.59
CA TRP A 8 -41.33 26.64 7.98
C TRP A 8 -41.37 25.52 6.94
N MET A 9 -40.61 25.63 5.85
CA MET A 9 -40.29 24.49 5.04
C MET A 9 -39.29 23.65 5.84
N CYS A 10 -39.74 22.54 6.39
CA CYS A 10 -38.93 21.42 6.76
C CYS A 10 -38.18 21.00 5.51
N ALA A 11 -36.91 21.37 5.40
CA ALA A 11 -35.98 20.62 4.59
C ALA A 11 -35.88 19.25 5.28
N ALA A 12 -36.69 18.30 4.83
CA ALA A 12 -36.44 16.90 5.10
C ALA A 12 -35.06 16.63 4.53
N ALA A 13 -34.04 16.46 5.40
CA ALA A 13 -32.79 15.91 5.02
C ALA A 13 -33.15 14.54 4.44
N ALA A 14 -33.03 14.39 3.12
CA ALA A 14 -33.10 13.10 2.49
C ALA A 14 -32.01 12.26 3.16
N LEU A 15 -32.41 11.28 3.96
CA LEU A 15 -31.54 10.24 4.46
C LEU A 15 -30.99 9.54 3.20
N SER A 16 -29.81 9.95 2.76
CA SER A 16 -29.11 9.28 1.70
C SER A 16 -28.88 7.83 2.19
N ALA A 17 -29.43 6.86 1.49
CA ALA A 17 -29.22 5.47 1.81
C ALA A 17 -27.72 5.19 1.83
N ALA A 18 -27.25 4.35 2.76
CA ALA A 18 -25.83 3.96 2.80
C ALA A 18 -25.44 3.39 1.42
N PRO A 19 -24.27 3.78 0.88
CA PRO A 19 -23.84 3.30 -0.43
C PRO A 19 -23.76 1.78 -0.42
N THR A 20 -24.37 1.11 -1.40
CA THR A 20 -24.24 -0.33 -1.61
C THR A 20 -23.18 -0.61 -2.64
N ALA A 21 -22.60 -1.81 -2.60
CA ALA A 21 -21.59 -2.23 -3.57
C ALA A 21 -22.01 -3.51 -4.29
N LYS A 22 -21.94 -3.50 -5.63
CA LYS A 22 -21.97 -4.73 -6.42
C LYS A 22 -20.55 -5.28 -6.53
N ILE A 23 -20.31 -6.45 -5.94
CA ILE A 23 -19.02 -7.14 -5.99
C ILE A 23 -18.98 -8.07 -7.20
N GLN A 24 -17.88 -8.02 -7.93
CA GLN A 24 -17.58 -8.90 -9.06
C GLN A 24 -16.15 -9.42 -8.95
N THR A 25 -15.96 -10.75 -9.06
CA THR A 25 -14.65 -11.34 -9.33
C THR A 25 -14.27 -11.00 -10.77
N LEU A 26 -13.16 -10.31 -10.96
CA LEU A 26 -12.76 -9.80 -12.26
C LEU A 26 -11.93 -10.84 -13.04
N THR A 27 -10.87 -11.36 -12.42
CA THR A 27 -10.00 -12.39 -13.02
C THR A 27 -10.46 -13.79 -12.61
N SER A 28 -9.95 -14.84 -13.25
CA SER A 28 -10.37 -16.22 -12.98
C SER A 28 -9.16 -17.17 -12.94
N GLY A 29 -9.32 -18.28 -12.18
CA GLY A 29 -8.32 -19.35 -12.13
C GLY A 29 -8.13 -20.07 -13.48
N PRO A 30 -7.18 -21.05 -13.55
CA PRO A 30 -6.56 -21.71 -12.39
C PRO A 30 -5.40 -20.94 -11.74
N ASN A 31 -4.79 -19.97 -12.43
CA ASN A 31 -3.71 -19.16 -11.87
C ASN A 31 -4.24 -18.13 -10.87
N HIS A 32 -3.34 -17.66 -10.01
CA HIS A 32 -3.61 -16.60 -9.03
C HIS A 32 -3.30 -15.25 -9.66
N HIS A 33 -4.20 -14.28 -9.51
CA HIS A 33 -4.02 -12.91 -9.96
C HIS A 33 -4.11 -11.97 -8.77
N PHE A 34 -3.10 -11.13 -8.57
CA PHE A 34 -3.06 -10.19 -7.46
C PHE A 34 -2.23 -8.96 -7.80
N PHE A 35 -2.59 -7.85 -7.21
CA PHE A 35 -1.84 -6.63 -7.38
C PHE A 35 -0.79 -6.48 -6.28
N GLY A 36 -1.14 -6.83 -5.07
CA GLY A 36 -0.24 -6.97 -3.94
C GLY A 36 -0.20 -5.77 -3.00
N TYR A 37 -0.19 -4.52 -3.46
CA TYR A 37 0.02 -3.37 -2.58
C TYR A 37 -1.01 -2.25 -2.77
N TYR A 38 -1.55 -1.72 -1.65
CA TYR A 38 -2.63 -0.74 -1.68
C TYR A 38 -2.20 0.70 -1.95
N ALA A 39 -0.92 1.04 -1.79
CA ALA A 39 -0.40 2.38 -2.07
C ALA A 39 -0.14 2.66 -3.55
N VAL A 40 -0.35 1.66 -4.42
CA VAL A 40 -0.21 1.77 -5.87
C VAL A 40 -1.51 1.37 -6.57
N SER A 41 -1.78 1.90 -7.76
CA SER A 41 -3.01 1.63 -8.49
C SER A 41 -2.82 0.62 -9.62
N PRO A 42 -3.68 -0.43 -9.72
CA PRO A 42 -3.68 -1.31 -10.87
C PRO A 42 -4.22 -0.64 -12.14
N TRP A 43 -4.98 0.45 -11.99
CA TRP A 43 -5.62 1.16 -13.08
C TRP A 43 -4.65 2.08 -13.81
N ASN A 44 -4.70 2.10 -15.14
CA ASN A 44 -4.09 3.18 -15.88
C ASN A 44 -4.88 4.49 -15.66
N ARG A 45 -4.28 5.62 -16.02
CA ARG A 45 -4.88 6.95 -15.84
C ARG A 45 -6.28 7.08 -16.47
N ALA A 46 -6.50 6.46 -17.63
CA ALA A 46 -7.80 6.47 -18.33
C ALA A 46 -8.83 5.52 -17.68
N GLY A 47 -8.43 4.64 -16.76
CA GLY A 47 -9.29 3.65 -16.11
C GLY A 47 -9.86 2.58 -17.06
N ASN A 48 -9.24 2.38 -18.22
CA ASN A 48 -9.68 1.42 -19.24
C ASN A 48 -8.76 0.19 -19.38
N LYS A 49 -7.64 0.17 -18.67
CA LYS A 49 -6.71 -0.96 -18.57
C LYS A 49 -6.30 -1.15 -17.11
N MET A 50 -5.99 -2.39 -16.75
CA MET A 50 -5.43 -2.75 -15.47
C MET A 50 -4.20 -3.62 -15.67
N ILE A 51 -3.36 -3.72 -14.65
CA ILE A 51 -2.20 -4.61 -14.58
C ILE A 51 -2.20 -5.34 -13.25
N CYS A 52 -1.69 -6.56 -13.23
CA CYS A 52 -1.44 -7.31 -12.01
C CYS A 52 -0.34 -8.36 -12.23
N LEU A 53 0.00 -9.08 -11.16
CA LEU A 53 0.82 -10.28 -11.24
C LEU A 53 -0.07 -11.52 -11.43
N GLU A 54 0.44 -12.48 -12.19
CA GLU A 54 -0.07 -13.83 -12.29
C GLU A 54 0.97 -14.80 -11.74
N SER A 55 0.55 -15.73 -10.87
CA SER A 55 1.37 -16.80 -10.32
C SER A 55 0.63 -18.14 -10.36
N THR A 56 1.38 -19.24 -10.53
CA THR A 56 0.83 -20.59 -10.47
C THR A 56 0.67 -21.11 -9.04
N PHE A 57 1.13 -20.37 -8.03
CA PHE A 57 1.05 -20.74 -6.61
C PHE A 57 0.82 -19.52 -5.71
N GLN A 58 0.24 -19.76 -4.52
CA GLN A 58 0.13 -18.78 -3.42
C GLN A 58 0.36 -19.41 -2.03
N ASN A 59 0.64 -20.72 -1.99
CA ASN A 59 0.76 -21.49 -0.75
C ASN A 59 2.19 -21.55 -0.19
N ARG A 60 3.11 -20.82 -0.77
CA ARG A 60 4.51 -20.66 -0.32
C ARG A 60 5.09 -19.35 -0.82
N MET A 61 6.18 -18.92 -0.22
CA MET A 61 6.97 -17.79 -0.73
C MET A 61 7.70 -18.19 -2.03
N PRO A 62 7.92 -17.20 -2.95
CA PRO A 62 8.74 -17.45 -4.13
C PRO A 62 10.18 -17.78 -3.74
N ARG A 63 10.82 -18.63 -4.53
CA ARG A 63 12.25 -18.94 -4.43
C ARG A 63 13.07 -17.89 -5.19
N PRO A 64 14.38 -17.78 -4.92
CA PRO A 64 15.27 -16.97 -5.75
C PRO A 64 15.13 -17.31 -7.24
N ASN A 65 15.04 -16.29 -8.09
CA ASN A 65 14.90 -16.40 -9.54
C ASN A 65 13.60 -17.05 -10.07
N GLU A 66 12.63 -17.34 -9.21
CA GLU A 66 11.32 -17.85 -9.64
C GLU A 66 10.44 -16.70 -10.14
N PRO A 67 9.98 -16.74 -11.40
CA PRO A 67 9.25 -15.61 -11.97
C PRO A 67 7.79 -15.57 -11.56
N ALA A 68 7.23 -14.35 -11.58
CA ALA A 68 5.80 -14.12 -11.76
C ALA A 68 5.59 -13.42 -13.10
N THR A 69 4.44 -13.68 -13.73
CA THR A 69 4.05 -13.00 -14.97
C THR A 69 3.35 -11.69 -14.66
N ILE A 70 3.73 -10.61 -15.32
CA ILE A 70 2.97 -9.36 -15.32
C ILE A 70 1.94 -9.46 -16.45
N VAL A 71 0.66 -9.25 -16.14
CA VAL A 71 -0.42 -9.32 -17.10
C VAL A 71 -1.18 -7.99 -17.20
N GLU A 72 -1.58 -7.62 -18.41
CA GLU A 72 -2.60 -6.60 -18.64
C GLU A 72 -3.97 -7.28 -18.48
N VAL A 73 -4.88 -6.62 -17.76
CA VAL A 73 -6.24 -7.10 -17.49
C VAL A 73 -7.24 -6.15 -18.12
N ASN A 74 -8.19 -6.70 -18.87
CA ASN A 74 -9.34 -5.94 -19.37
C ASN A 74 -10.35 -5.72 -18.23
N PRO A 75 -10.61 -4.47 -17.79
CA PRO A 75 -11.46 -4.21 -16.63
C PRO A 75 -12.95 -4.46 -16.85
N LYS A 76 -13.38 -4.78 -18.09
CA LYS A 76 -14.76 -5.12 -18.40
C LYS A 76 -14.98 -6.63 -18.45
N THR A 77 -14.03 -7.38 -18.98
CA THR A 77 -14.17 -8.83 -19.26
C THR A 77 -13.35 -9.70 -18.32
N GLY A 78 -12.34 -9.14 -17.63
CA GLY A 78 -11.37 -9.88 -16.83
C GLY A 78 -10.31 -10.63 -17.65
N ALA A 79 -10.38 -10.56 -19.00
CA ALA A 79 -9.40 -11.23 -19.86
C ALA A 79 -7.99 -10.70 -19.57
N THR A 80 -7.04 -11.62 -19.42
CA THR A 80 -5.62 -11.34 -19.13
C THR A 80 -4.76 -11.52 -20.37
N LYS A 81 -3.70 -10.71 -20.48
CA LYS A 81 -2.68 -10.80 -21.52
C LYS A 81 -1.29 -10.67 -20.88
N PRO A 82 -0.41 -11.68 -20.99
CA PRO A 82 0.97 -11.58 -20.54
C PRO A 82 1.71 -10.44 -21.26
N ILE A 83 2.47 -9.63 -20.49
CA ILE A 83 3.22 -8.46 -21.01
C ILE A 83 4.67 -8.43 -20.59
N ALA A 84 5.03 -9.04 -19.46
CA ALA A 84 6.39 -9.14 -18.95
C ALA A 84 6.49 -10.24 -17.88
N GLU A 85 7.71 -10.51 -17.43
CA GLU A 85 8.00 -11.31 -16.24
C GLU A 85 8.83 -10.51 -15.26
N THR A 86 8.78 -10.88 -13.99
CA THR A 86 9.65 -10.37 -12.93
C THR A 86 10.11 -11.47 -11.99
N ARG A 87 11.34 -11.36 -11.51
CA ARG A 87 11.92 -12.22 -10.46
C ARG A 87 12.10 -11.49 -9.12
N ALA A 88 11.68 -10.22 -9.06
CA ALA A 88 11.66 -9.42 -7.84
C ALA A 88 10.21 -9.20 -7.39
N TRP A 89 9.64 -10.19 -6.71
CA TRP A 89 8.25 -10.15 -6.26
C TRP A 89 8.02 -10.92 -4.96
N ASN A 90 6.93 -10.61 -4.30
CA ASN A 90 6.42 -11.34 -3.15
C ASN A 90 4.89 -11.30 -3.12
N LEU A 91 4.26 -12.12 -2.26
CA LEU A 91 2.81 -12.23 -2.18
C LEU A 91 2.11 -11.03 -1.53
N GLN A 92 2.85 -10.17 -0.81
CA GLN A 92 2.28 -9.05 -0.06
C GLN A 92 2.31 -7.73 -0.82
N GLN A 93 3.39 -7.47 -1.55
CA GLN A 93 3.60 -6.18 -2.22
C GLN A 93 3.77 -6.34 -3.74
N GLY A 94 3.68 -7.57 -4.25
CA GLY A 94 3.97 -7.85 -5.65
C GLY A 94 5.40 -7.46 -6.01
N CYS A 95 5.57 -6.81 -7.16
CA CYS A 95 6.82 -6.24 -7.65
C CYS A 95 6.80 -4.70 -7.68
N MET A 96 6.00 -4.05 -6.85
CA MET A 96 5.74 -2.61 -6.84
C MET A 96 5.31 -2.09 -8.22
N LEU A 97 4.45 -2.85 -8.88
CA LEU A 97 3.96 -2.61 -10.23
C LEU A 97 3.10 -1.34 -10.30
N ASN A 98 3.48 -0.41 -11.17
CA ASN A 98 2.82 0.87 -11.34
C ASN A 98 2.63 1.21 -12.82
N TRP A 99 1.55 1.91 -13.15
CA TRP A 99 1.53 2.72 -14.37
C TRP A 99 2.39 3.97 -14.17
N SER A 100 3.12 4.36 -15.22
CA SER A 100 3.81 5.65 -15.20
C SER A 100 2.77 6.77 -15.09
N PRO A 101 2.94 7.72 -14.14
CA PRO A 101 2.00 8.82 -14.00
C PRO A 101 2.06 9.83 -15.16
N THR A 102 3.13 9.84 -15.96
CA THR A 102 3.39 10.82 -17.01
C THR A 102 3.58 10.23 -18.40
N GLU A 103 4.10 9.00 -18.52
CA GLU A 103 4.36 8.36 -19.80
C GLU A 103 3.21 7.40 -20.16
N PRO A 104 2.41 7.69 -21.21
CA PRO A 104 1.34 6.80 -21.64
C PRO A 104 1.84 5.40 -21.99
N ASN A 105 1.03 4.38 -21.68
CA ASN A 105 1.33 2.97 -21.94
C ASN A 105 2.64 2.44 -21.32
N THR A 106 3.23 3.15 -20.37
CA THR A 106 4.45 2.73 -19.68
C THR A 106 4.11 2.21 -18.30
N ILE A 107 4.64 1.04 -17.96
CA ILE A 107 4.60 0.45 -16.62
C ILE A 107 5.97 0.53 -15.96
N LEU A 108 5.97 0.62 -14.64
CA LEU A 108 7.16 0.59 -13.79
C LEU A 108 7.03 -0.61 -12.87
N TYR A 109 8.07 -1.42 -12.72
CA TYR A 109 8.09 -2.58 -11.83
C TYR A 109 9.50 -2.93 -11.41
N ASN A 110 9.65 -3.65 -10.31
CA ASN A 110 10.94 -4.20 -9.90
C ASN A 110 11.21 -5.54 -10.56
N ASP A 111 12.49 -5.81 -10.84
CA ASP A 111 12.97 -7.08 -11.39
C ASP A 111 14.35 -7.43 -10.80
N ALA A 112 14.77 -8.68 -10.99
CA ALA A 112 16.09 -9.16 -10.62
C ALA A 112 16.90 -9.51 -11.88
N THR A 113 18.03 -8.82 -12.06
CA THR A 113 18.92 -9.01 -13.22
C THR A 113 20.36 -9.07 -12.74
N GLY A 114 21.12 -10.12 -13.16
CA GLY A 114 22.54 -10.27 -12.81
C GLY A 114 22.81 -10.30 -11.31
N GLY A 115 21.88 -10.82 -10.49
CA GLY A 115 22.00 -10.87 -9.02
C GLY A 115 21.71 -9.53 -8.31
N GLN A 116 21.28 -8.52 -9.04
CA GLN A 116 20.87 -7.21 -8.51
C GLN A 116 19.37 -7.01 -8.65
N ILE A 117 18.78 -6.29 -7.70
CA ILE A 117 17.40 -5.84 -7.80
C ILE A 117 17.39 -4.47 -8.46
N VAL A 118 16.64 -4.38 -9.54
CA VAL A 118 16.53 -3.21 -10.41
C VAL A 118 15.07 -2.78 -10.51
N SER A 119 14.78 -1.62 -11.09
CA SER A 119 13.45 -1.31 -11.60
C SER A 119 13.48 -1.10 -13.10
N VAL A 120 12.37 -1.38 -13.76
CA VAL A 120 12.21 -1.32 -15.21
C VAL A 120 11.03 -0.40 -15.54
N ALA A 121 11.26 0.57 -16.42
CA ALA A 121 10.21 1.26 -17.16
C ALA A 121 10.02 0.55 -18.51
N HIS A 122 8.82 0.05 -18.78
CA HIS A 122 8.50 -0.70 -19.99
C HIS A 122 7.31 -0.06 -20.70
N ASN A 123 7.55 0.48 -21.91
CA ASN A 123 6.50 1.01 -22.75
C ASN A 123 5.85 -0.12 -23.54
N LEU A 124 4.60 -0.42 -23.25
CA LEU A 124 3.86 -1.56 -23.80
C LEU A 124 3.46 -1.38 -25.26
N GLN A 125 3.51 -0.17 -25.80
CA GLN A 125 3.20 0.11 -27.21
C GLN A 125 4.42 -0.06 -28.09
N THR A 126 5.58 0.45 -27.66
CA THR A 126 6.82 0.43 -28.45
C THR A 126 7.71 -0.76 -28.13
N GLY A 127 7.50 -1.42 -26.98
CA GLY A 127 8.37 -2.46 -26.44
C GLY A 127 9.65 -1.92 -25.78
N ASN A 128 9.89 -0.61 -25.80
CA ASN A 128 11.09 -0.02 -25.23
C ASN A 128 11.16 -0.24 -23.73
N ARG A 129 12.35 -0.61 -23.24
CA ARG A 129 12.63 -0.80 -21.82
C ARG A 129 13.81 0.07 -21.38
N ARG A 130 13.67 0.66 -20.19
CA ARG A 130 14.71 1.37 -19.48
C ARG A 130 14.88 0.76 -18.10
N THR A 131 16.11 0.36 -17.76
CA THR A 131 16.44 -0.22 -16.45
C THR A 131 17.12 0.80 -15.57
N TYR A 132 16.75 0.83 -14.30
CA TYR A 132 17.34 1.67 -13.27
C TYR A 132 18.04 0.79 -12.24
N SER A 133 19.11 1.29 -11.66
CA SER A 133 20.01 0.55 -10.75
C SER A 133 19.42 0.22 -9.37
N ARG A 134 18.18 0.64 -9.07
CA ARG A 134 17.54 0.40 -7.77
C ARG A 134 16.09 -0.03 -7.93
N ALA A 135 15.63 -0.87 -7.00
CA ALA A 135 14.22 -1.17 -6.83
C ALA A 135 13.45 0.06 -6.36
N ILE A 136 12.31 0.33 -6.97
CA ILE A 136 11.39 1.39 -6.54
C ILE A 136 10.41 0.88 -5.49
N GLU A 137 9.91 1.77 -4.62
CA GLU A 137 8.79 1.49 -3.72
C GLU A 137 7.62 2.46 -3.93
N SER A 138 7.89 3.72 -4.25
CA SER A 138 6.87 4.72 -4.57
C SER A 138 7.35 5.62 -5.69
N VAL A 139 6.44 6.05 -6.56
CA VAL A 139 6.70 6.99 -7.66
C VAL A 139 5.95 8.28 -7.39
N ALA A 140 6.66 9.41 -7.51
CA ALA A 140 6.04 10.74 -7.37
C ALA A 140 4.98 10.96 -8.46
N PRO A 141 3.84 11.61 -8.15
CA PRO A 141 2.77 11.84 -9.11
C PRO A 141 3.19 12.65 -10.36
N ASN A 142 4.27 13.43 -10.25
CA ASN A 142 4.85 14.16 -11.39
C ASN A 142 5.78 13.29 -12.26
N GLY A 143 5.95 12.00 -11.94
CA GLY A 143 6.79 11.06 -12.71
C GLY A 143 8.29 11.33 -12.65
N ARG A 144 8.75 12.30 -11.85
CA ARG A 144 10.16 12.71 -11.83
C ARG A 144 11.01 11.86 -10.91
N TYR A 145 10.51 11.53 -9.72
CA TYR A 145 11.26 10.85 -8.67
C TYR A 145 10.57 9.57 -8.22
N ALA A 146 11.38 8.61 -7.81
CA ALA A 146 10.91 7.44 -7.08
C ALA A 146 11.70 7.29 -5.78
N SER A 147 11.05 6.81 -4.73
CA SER A 147 11.70 6.37 -3.50
C SER A 147 12.09 4.90 -3.62
N CYS A 148 13.22 4.54 -3.04
CA CYS A 148 13.79 3.20 -3.10
C CYS A 148 14.25 2.77 -1.70
N VAL A 149 14.09 1.48 -1.40
CA VAL A 149 14.57 0.85 -0.17
C VAL A 149 15.42 -0.37 -0.49
N ASN A 150 16.12 -0.89 0.51
CA ASN A 150 16.93 -2.10 0.38
C ASN A 150 16.07 -3.36 0.55
N TYR A 151 15.60 -3.94 -0.55
CA TYR A 151 14.83 -5.19 -0.54
C TYR A 151 15.65 -6.41 -0.08
N GLY A 152 16.98 -6.35 -0.13
CA GLY A 152 17.87 -7.37 0.44
C GLY A 152 17.84 -7.35 1.97
N ARG A 153 17.86 -6.14 2.57
CA ARG A 153 17.69 -5.99 4.01
C ARG A 153 16.30 -6.43 4.46
N LEU A 154 15.27 -6.13 3.68
CA LEU A 154 13.92 -6.65 3.90
C LEU A 154 13.87 -8.17 3.79
N ALA A 155 14.48 -8.77 2.78
CA ALA A 155 14.53 -10.22 2.61
C ALA A 155 15.20 -10.94 3.79
N ARG A 156 16.23 -10.32 4.40
CA ARG A 156 16.91 -10.87 5.59
C ARG A 156 16.11 -10.70 6.87
N LEU A 157 15.51 -9.52 7.09
CA LEU A 157 14.87 -9.16 8.38
C LEU A 157 13.35 -9.44 8.40
N ARG A 158 12.70 -9.36 7.25
CA ARG A 158 11.26 -9.55 7.09
C ARG A 158 10.95 -10.17 5.72
N PRO A 159 11.22 -11.47 5.52
CA PRO A 159 11.16 -12.13 4.20
C PRO A 159 9.85 -11.93 3.43
N VAL A 160 8.72 -11.86 4.14
CA VAL A 160 7.37 -11.70 3.55
C VAL A 160 7.22 -10.45 2.66
N VAL A 161 8.04 -9.42 2.85
CA VAL A 161 8.02 -8.17 2.06
C VAL A 161 9.35 -7.90 1.33
N GLY A 162 10.33 -8.77 1.47
CA GLY A 162 11.57 -8.75 0.69
C GLY A 162 11.43 -9.49 -0.63
N TYR A 163 12.47 -9.44 -1.42
CA TYR A 163 12.58 -10.26 -2.64
C TYR A 163 13.59 -11.38 -2.44
N ALA A 164 13.19 -12.62 -2.73
CA ALA A 164 14.02 -13.79 -2.47
C ALA A 164 15.37 -13.78 -3.20
N ALA A 165 15.46 -13.09 -4.35
CA ALA A 165 16.68 -12.90 -5.11
C ALA A 165 17.61 -11.79 -4.56
N ALA A 166 17.11 -10.95 -3.63
CA ALA A 166 17.86 -9.80 -3.12
C ALA A 166 18.84 -10.18 -2.03
N ARG A 167 19.97 -9.44 -1.94
CA ARG A 167 20.98 -9.59 -0.89
C ARG A 167 21.15 -8.29 -0.12
N ASP A 168 21.36 -8.40 1.20
CA ASP A 168 21.70 -7.25 2.04
C ASP A 168 23.21 -6.99 1.93
N PRO A 169 23.67 -5.83 1.48
CA PRO A 169 25.09 -5.49 1.43
C PRO A 169 25.69 -5.24 2.84
N ASN A 170 24.85 -4.93 3.82
CA ASN A 170 25.27 -4.60 5.19
C ASN A 170 24.69 -5.60 6.24
N PRO A 171 24.94 -6.93 6.11
CA PRO A 171 24.22 -7.93 6.89
C PRO A 171 24.54 -7.89 8.40
N THR A 172 25.70 -7.34 8.79
CA THR A 172 26.18 -7.26 10.18
C THR A 172 26.04 -5.87 10.80
N ASP A 173 25.80 -4.82 10.01
CA ASP A 173 25.60 -3.47 10.53
C ASP A 173 24.10 -3.22 10.81
N ASN A 174 23.79 -2.92 12.07
CA ASN A 174 22.44 -2.62 12.51
C ASN A 174 21.91 -1.27 11.97
N HIS A 175 22.82 -0.30 11.75
CA HIS A 175 22.47 1.08 11.41
C HIS A 175 23.43 1.65 10.34
N PRO A 176 23.51 1.07 9.14
CA PRO A 176 24.48 1.49 8.13
C PRO A 176 24.30 2.95 7.71
N VAL A 177 25.43 3.59 7.40
CA VAL A 177 25.48 4.99 6.93
C VAL A 177 25.16 5.13 5.45
N ASP A 178 25.30 4.05 4.69
CA ASP A 178 25.18 3.98 3.23
C ASP A 178 23.90 3.27 2.75
N ASP A 179 23.03 2.86 3.69
CA ASP A 179 21.73 2.25 3.43
C ASP A 179 20.60 3.05 4.08
N GLY A 180 19.41 3.01 3.49
CA GLY A 180 18.24 3.75 3.95
C GLY A 180 17.25 4.06 2.84
N VAL A 181 16.71 5.29 2.82
CA VAL A 181 15.85 5.79 1.74
C VAL A 181 16.70 6.43 0.66
N HIS A 182 16.64 5.87 -0.55
CA HIS A 182 17.23 6.50 -1.72
C HIS A 182 16.15 7.17 -2.57
N ILE A 183 16.52 8.26 -3.25
CA ILE A 183 15.69 8.93 -4.25
C ILE A 183 16.35 8.72 -5.61
N LEU A 184 15.56 8.11 -6.51
CA LEU A 184 15.93 7.86 -7.90
C LEU A 184 15.28 8.93 -8.79
N ASP A 185 16.09 9.61 -9.60
CA ASP A 185 15.61 10.49 -10.65
C ASP A 185 15.30 9.64 -11.90
N LEU A 186 14.02 9.48 -12.20
CA LEU A 186 13.56 8.66 -13.33
C LEU A 186 13.94 9.22 -14.69
N LYS A 187 14.26 10.53 -14.80
CA LYS A 187 14.72 11.14 -16.03
C LYS A 187 16.20 10.83 -16.31
N THR A 188 17.06 10.97 -15.30
CA THR A 188 18.51 10.79 -15.45
C THR A 188 18.97 9.35 -15.16
N GLY A 189 18.22 8.60 -14.35
CA GLY A 189 18.58 7.29 -13.84
C GLY A 189 19.54 7.35 -12.64
N GLN A 190 19.92 8.54 -12.19
CA GLN A 190 20.79 8.71 -11.02
C GLN A 190 20.00 8.54 -9.72
N SER A 191 20.61 7.90 -8.74
CA SER A 191 20.07 7.77 -7.40
C SER A 191 21.01 8.36 -6.35
N ARG A 192 20.43 8.87 -5.26
CA ARG A 192 21.18 9.34 -4.09
C ARG A 192 20.55 8.84 -2.82
N LEU A 193 21.35 8.58 -1.79
CA LEU A 193 20.88 8.37 -0.44
C LEU A 193 20.32 9.70 0.10
N ALA A 194 19.05 9.72 0.47
CA ALA A 194 18.41 10.89 1.05
C ALA A 194 18.42 10.81 2.58
N ILE A 195 18.13 9.62 3.16
CA ILE A 195 18.07 9.40 4.60
C ILE A 195 18.76 8.07 4.89
N SER A 196 19.80 8.07 5.71
CA SER A 196 20.48 6.84 6.13
C SER A 196 19.79 6.19 7.33
N LEU A 197 19.98 4.87 7.48
CA LEU A 197 19.55 4.14 8.69
C LEU A 197 20.28 4.66 9.94
N ARG A 198 21.50 5.19 9.79
CA ARG A 198 22.23 5.86 10.87
C ARG A 198 21.50 7.11 11.36
N GLN A 199 21.05 7.98 10.46
CA GLN A 199 20.27 9.18 10.82
C GLN A 199 18.96 8.82 11.52
N VAL A 200 18.27 7.77 11.07
CA VAL A 200 17.05 7.27 11.71
C VAL A 200 17.35 6.74 13.11
N TYR A 201 18.43 5.97 13.26
CA TYR A 201 18.88 5.49 14.58
C TYR A 201 19.19 6.66 15.52
N GLU A 202 19.95 7.64 15.09
CA GLU A 202 20.32 8.82 15.90
C GLU A 202 19.09 9.64 16.33
N ALA A 203 18.05 9.72 15.52
CA ALA A 203 16.78 10.35 15.89
C ALA A 203 16.00 9.55 16.94
N LEU A 204 16.07 8.22 16.93
CA LEU A 204 15.32 7.34 17.83
C LEU A 204 16.06 6.99 19.13
N ALA A 205 17.40 6.86 19.09
CA ALA A 205 18.22 6.33 20.18
C ALA A 205 18.11 7.09 21.51
N PRO A 206 17.99 8.44 21.54
CA PRO A 206 17.85 9.17 22.79
C PRO A 206 16.68 8.74 23.67
N LYS A 207 15.57 8.30 23.02
CA LYS A 207 14.38 7.81 23.71
C LYS A 207 14.32 6.28 23.80
N ASN A 208 15.16 5.55 23.06
CA ASN A 208 15.12 4.10 22.88
C ASN A 208 16.54 3.51 22.90
N PRO A 209 17.23 3.50 24.06
CA PRO A 209 18.64 3.13 24.15
C PRO A 209 18.94 1.68 23.78
N ASP A 210 17.93 0.80 23.82
CA ASP A 210 18.02 -0.61 23.42
C ASP A 210 18.05 -0.82 21.89
N LEU A 211 17.81 0.24 21.11
CA LEU A 211 17.94 0.18 19.63
C LEU A 211 19.36 -0.08 19.15
N LYS A 212 20.39 0.19 19.98
CA LYS A 212 21.80 -0.05 19.63
C LYS A 212 22.06 -1.49 19.15
N ASP A 213 21.33 -2.46 19.72
CA ASP A 213 21.48 -3.89 19.47
C ASP A 213 20.43 -4.44 18.48
N LYS A 214 19.60 -3.57 17.86
CA LYS A 214 18.51 -3.97 16.96
C LYS A 214 18.77 -3.50 15.54
N ALA A 215 18.70 -4.43 14.59
CA ALA A 215 18.81 -4.06 13.18
C ALA A 215 17.58 -3.26 12.73
N LEU A 216 17.80 -2.01 12.35
CA LEU A 216 16.78 -1.16 11.74
C LEU A 216 16.62 -1.50 10.26
N PHE A 217 15.40 -1.44 9.77
CA PHE A 217 15.08 -1.47 8.35
C PHE A 217 13.98 -0.48 8.03
N ILE A 218 13.96 0.00 6.79
CA ILE A 218 12.93 0.91 6.27
C ILE A 218 12.00 0.12 5.37
N GLN A 219 10.71 0.41 5.49
CA GLN A 219 9.64 -0.17 4.70
C GLN A 219 8.56 0.88 4.45
N HIS A 220 7.84 0.75 3.34
CA HIS A 220 6.68 1.59 3.04
C HIS A 220 7.02 3.07 2.88
N THR A 221 7.91 3.38 1.95
CA THR A 221 8.12 4.77 1.55
C THR A 221 7.00 5.19 0.59
N VAL A 222 6.28 6.27 0.89
CA VAL A 222 5.25 6.81 0.00
C VAL A 222 5.43 8.31 -0.17
N ILE A 223 5.64 8.73 -1.41
CA ILE A 223 5.75 10.14 -1.77
C ILE A 223 4.35 10.77 -1.75
N ASN A 224 4.25 11.99 -1.21
CA ASN A 224 2.99 12.71 -1.08
C ASN A 224 2.44 13.16 -2.46
N PRO A 225 1.14 13.52 -2.54
CA PRO A 225 0.52 14.01 -3.78
C PRO A 225 1.20 15.25 -4.39
N ALA A 226 1.89 16.08 -3.61
CA ALA A 226 2.66 17.22 -4.12
C ALA A 226 4.02 16.84 -4.73
N GLY A 227 4.50 15.60 -4.49
CA GLY A 227 5.75 15.09 -5.05
C GLY A 227 7.00 15.68 -4.41
N ASN A 228 6.95 16.22 -3.21
CA ASN A 228 8.05 16.92 -2.54
C ASN A 228 8.42 16.38 -1.14
N ARG A 229 7.57 15.56 -0.54
CA ARG A 229 7.82 14.90 0.75
C ARG A 229 7.47 13.42 0.66
N LEU A 230 8.00 12.63 1.56
CA LEU A 230 7.61 11.24 1.74
C LEU A 230 7.43 10.93 3.22
N PHE A 231 6.65 9.90 3.53
CA PHE A 231 6.73 9.20 4.80
C PHE A 231 7.34 7.81 4.61
N PHE A 232 7.82 7.24 5.70
CA PHE A 232 8.29 5.85 5.75
C PHE A 232 8.15 5.26 7.14
N LEU A 233 8.19 3.94 7.24
CA LEU A 233 8.24 3.23 8.50
C LEU A 233 9.67 2.75 8.78
N ALA A 234 10.21 3.18 9.92
CA ALA A 234 11.44 2.63 10.49
C ALA A 234 11.06 1.52 11.45
N ARG A 235 11.62 0.33 11.26
CA ARG A 235 11.17 -0.89 11.94
C ARG A 235 12.32 -1.72 12.46
N THR A 236 12.03 -2.46 13.54
CA THR A 236 12.89 -3.55 14.05
C THR A 236 12.05 -4.79 14.31
N ILE A 237 12.67 -5.95 14.26
CA ILE A 237 12.06 -7.21 14.69
C ILE A 237 12.94 -7.78 15.80
N GLN A 238 12.34 -8.12 16.93
CA GLN A 238 13.01 -8.80 18.03
C GLN A 238 12.11 -9.94 18.54
N LYS A 239 12.62 -11.17 18.53
CA LYS A 239 11.88 -12.37 18.95
C LYS A 239 10.51 -12.49 18.24
N GLY A 240 10.46 -12.18 16.95
CA GLY A 240 9.23 -12.20 16.15
C GLY A 240 8.29 -10.99 16.33
N SER A 241 8.57 -10.10 17.29
CA SER A 241 7.76 -8.89 17.51
C SER A 241 8.25 -7.72 16.66
N LEU A 242 7.36 -7.16 15.86
CA LEU A 242 7.61 -5.99 15.01
C LEU A 242 7.33 -4.71 15.78
N THR A 243 8.32 -3.81 15.82
CA THR A 243 8.17 -2.47 16.40
C THR A 243 8.45 -1.42 15.33
N SER A 244 7.65 -0.36 15.31
CA SER A 244 7.66 0.64 14.24
C SER A 244 7.66 2.07 14.80
N ALA A 245 8.32 2.98 14.08
CA ALA A 245 8.11 4.42 14.12
C ALA A 245 7.71 4.91 12.71
N MET A 246 6.98 6.02 12.61
CA MET A 246 6.69 6.67 11.34
C MET A 246 7.44 7.99 11.26
N PHE A 247 8.15 8.15 10.16
CA PHE A 247 8.87 9.37 9.81
C PHE A 247 8.31 10.02 8.57
N THR A 248 8.50 11.33 8.47
CA THR A 248 8.36 12.10 7.23
C THR A 248 9.65 12.87 6.95
N ALA A 249 9.91 13.16 5.69
CA ALA A 249 11.03 14.01 5.27
C ALA A 249 10.80 14.62 3.89
N GLY A 250 11.54 15.67 3.56
CA GLY A 250 11.69 16.13 2.18
C GLY A 250 12.38 15.08 1.30
N LEU A 251 12.14 15.11 -0.02
CA LEU A 251 12.84 14.20 -0.94
C LEU A 251 14.36 14.47 -0.94
N ASP A 252 14.83 15.63 -0.49
CA ASP A 252 16.24 15.94 -0.29
C ASP A 252 16.85 15.36 0.98
N GLY A 253 16.03 14.69 1.81
CA GLY A 253 16.42 14.12 3.11
C GLY A 253 16.40 15.12 4.26
N LYS A 254 16.11 16.40 3.99
CA LYS A 254 15.97 17.40 5.04
C LYS A 254 14.62 17.31 5.73
N ASP A 255 14.53 18.01 6.87
CA ASP A 255 13.29 18.12 7.63
C ASP A 255 12.72 16.74 8.00
N LEU A 256 13.61 15.87 8.53
CA LEU A 256 13.27 14.54 9.04
C LEU A 256 12.51 14.67 10.36
N ARG A 257 11.28 14.16 10.41
CA ARG A 257 10.37 14.23 11.57
C ARG A 257 9.89 12.86 11.99
N GLU A 258 9.97 12.54 13.30
CA GLU A 258 9.27 11.40 13.88
C GLU A 258 7.81 11.79 14.15
N VAL A 259 6.90 11.46 13.25
CA VAL A 259 5.47 11.85 13.36
C VAL A 259 4.64 10.85 14.16
N VAL A 260 5.03 9.57 14.23
CA VAL A 260 4.48 8.60 15.19
C VAL A 260 5.63 7.91 15.88
N SER A 261 5.69 8.04 17.20
CA SER A 261 6.81 7.56 18.01
C SER A 261 6.98 6.04 17.96
N TYR A 262 8.22 5.61 18.04
CA TYR A 262 8.62 4.20 18.12
C TYR A 262 7.89 3.48 19.26
N GLY A 263 7.38 2.28 18.98
CA GLY A 263 6.65 1.47 19.97
C GLY A 263 5.14 1.64 19.97
N ARG A 264 4.58 2.64 19.26
CA ARG A 264 3.12 2.81 19.15
C ARG A 264 2.47 1.84 18.16
N GLY A 265 3.23 0.96 17.50
CA GLY A 265 2.71 -0.06 16.60
C GLY A 265 2.07 0.50 15.35
N VAL A 266 2.65 1.56 14.77
CA VAL A 266 2.18 2.12 13.51
C VAL A 266 2.34 1.09 12.39
N SER A 267 1.26 0.89 11.61
CA SER A 267 1.17 -0.18 10.63
C SER A 267 0.77 0.32 9.25
N HIS A 268 -0.47 0.77 9.05
CA HIS A 268 -1.01 1.16 7.76
C HIS A 268 -1.28 2.67 7.68
N PHE A 269 -1.32 3.22 6.47
CA PHE A 269 -1.26 4.65 6.27
C PHE A 269 -1.74 5.05 4.86
N ALA A 270 -2.13 6.31 4.70
CA ALA A 270 -2.37 6.95 3.40
C ALA A 270 -2.17 8.46 3.51
N TRP A 271 -1.65 9.09 2.45
CA TRP A 271 -1.77 10.54 2.30
C TRP A 271 -3.21 10.91 1.95
N ARG A 272 -3.79 11.86 2.68
CA ARG A 272 -5.09 12.47 2.35
C ARG A 272 -4.95 13.73 1.50
N GLY A 273 -3.77 14.17 1.29
CA GLY A 273 -3.44 15.39 0.57
C GLY A 273 -1.96 15.66 0.70
N PRO A 274 -1.46 16.85 0.36
CA PRO A 274 -0.04 17.13 0.39
C PRO A 274 0.57 17.08 1.79
N ASN A 275 -0.21 17.35 2.85
CA ASN A 275 0.28 17.58 4.20
C ASN A 275 -0.52 16.83 5.28
N GLU A 276 -1.46 15.98 4.92
CA GLU A 276 -2.25 15.20 5.88
C GLU A 276 -2.04 13.70 5.68
N ILE A 277 -1.89 12.99 6.78
CA ILE A 277 -1.66 11.55 6.82
C ILE A 277 -2.75 10.90 7.67
N MET A 278 -3.35 9.83 7.16
CA MET A 278 -4.06 8.83 7.93
C MET A 278 -3.08 7.73 8.28
N ALA A 279 -3.03 7.30 9.55
CA ALA A 279 -2.29 6.11 9.93
C ALA A 279 -3.01 5.34 11.04
N THR A 280 -2.74 4.02 11.10
CA THR A 280 -3.22 3.16 12.18
C THR A 280 -2.11 2.90 13.18
N PHE A 281 -2.37 3.19 14.45
CA PHE A 281 -1.44 2.95 15.55
C PHE A 281 -2.18 2.98 16.90
N ARG A 282 -1.46 2.69 18.00
CA ARG A 282 -2.06 2.70 19.33
C ARG A 282 -2.16 4.12 19.89
N ILE A 283 -3.39 4.51 20.24
CA ILE A 283 -3.73 5.66 21.07
C ILE A 283 -4.49 5.11 22.28
N GLU A 284 -4.02 5.43 23.49
CA GLU A 284 -4.61 4.91 24.75
C GLU A 284 -4.73 3.37 24.74
N ASN A 285 -3.69 2.69 24.29
CA ASN A 285 -3.59 1.24 24.16
C ASN A 285 -4.58 0.56 23.21
N LYS A 286 -5.36 1.32 22.45
CA LYS A 286 -6.28 0.82 21.41
C LYS A 286 -5.75 1.17 20.03
N VAL A 287 -5.90 0.25 19.07
CA VAL A 287 -5.62 0.55 17.66
C VAL A 287 -6.65 1.57 17.17
N ARG A 288 -6.18 2.64 16.54
CA ARG A 288 -7.02 3.73 16.03
C ARG A 288 -6.58 4.14 14.64
N HIS A 289 -7.52 4.52 13.82
CA HIS A 289 -7.26 5.32 12.63
C HIS A 289 -7.15 6.78 13.07
N ALA A 290 -6.01 7.38 12.85
CA ALA A 290 -5.75 8.78 13.22
C ALA A 290 -5.36 9.60 11.99
N LEU A 291 -6.02 10.73 11.82
CA LEU A 291 -5.69 11.75 10.83
C LEU A 291 -4.88 12.86 11.49
N PHE A 292 -3.80 13.29 10.86
CA PHE A 292 -2.92 14.32 11.39
C PHE A 292 -2.15 15.05 10.28
N LYS A 293 -1.69 16.26 10.59
CA LYS A 293 -0.83 17.06 9.71
C LYS A 293 0.64 16.65 9.87
N ASP A 294 1.39 16.72 8.78
CA ASP A 294 2.85 16.54 8.75
C ASP A 294 3.56 17.75 9.39
N THR A 295 3.71 17.71 10.69
CA THR A 295 4.37 18.72 11.53
C THR A 295 5.28 18.05 12.55
N ASP A 296 6.15 18.82 13.21
CA ASP A 296 7.06 18.30 14.26
C ASP A 296 6.29 17.76 15.50
N ARG A 297 5.09 18.29 15.76
CA ARG A 297 4.22 17.87 16.85
C ARG A 297 2.81 17.67 16.33
N PRO A 298 2.52 16.54 15.66
CA PRO A 298 1.21 16.31 15.10
C PRO A 298 0.15 16.10 16.18
N GLU A 299 -1.00 16.74 16.01
CA GLU A 299 -2.21 16.46 16.76
C GLU A 299 -3.00 15.36 16.07
N PHE A 300 -3.40 14.32 16.81
CA PHE A 300 -4.05 13.15 16.27
C PHE A 300 -5.57 13.22 16.43
N GLN A 301 -6.28 13.37 15.31
CA GLN A 301 -7.71 13.26 15.26
C GLN A 301 -8.11 11.78 15.04
N ILE A 302 -8.76 11.16 16.02
CA ILE A 302 -9.28 9.79 15.88
C ILE A 302 -10.49 9.82 14.93
N ILE A 303 -10.47 8.93 13.95
CA ILE A 303 -11.51 8.82 12.92
C ILE A 303 -12.33 7.55 13.14
N GLY A 304 -13.66 7.72 13.24
CA GLY A 304 -14.63 6.64 13.30
C GLY A 304 -14.36 5.53 14.33
N PRO A 305 -14.08 5.85 15.61
CA PRO A 305 -13.57 4.88 16.58
C PRO A 305 -14.49 3.69 16.84
N GLU A 306 -15.78 3.82 16.55
CA GLU A 306 -16.77 2.75 16.71
C GLU A 306 -16.88 1.84 15.48
N PHE A 307 -16.38 2.27 14.33
CA PHE A 307 -16.43 1.52 13.07
C PHE A 307 -15.04 1.12 12.59
N LEU A 308 -14.06 2.03 12.68
CA LEU A 308 -12.65 1.83 12.31
C LEU A 308 -11.82 1.45 13.57
N ASP A 309 -12.19 0.36 14.22
CA ASP A 309 -11.69 -0.08 15.52
C ASP A 309 -10.52 -1.08 15.45
N ALA A 310 -10.08 -1.42 14.26
CA ALA A 310 -8.98 -2.36 13.99
C ALA A 310 -8.00 -1.80 12.94
N ASP A 311 -6.83 -2.42 12.85
CA ASP A 311 -5.85 -2.16 11.81
C ASP A 311 -6.37 -2.54 10.41
N GLY A 312 -6.01 -1.77 9.38
CA GLY A 312 -6.45 -2.03 8.00
C GLY A 312 -5.76 -1.14 6.97
N HIS A 313 -5.79 -1.59 5.72
CA HIS A 313 -5.13 -0.95 4.58
C HIS A 313 -5.98 0.21 4.04
N CYS A 314 -5.77 1.40 4.60
CA CYS A 314 -6.54 2.57 4.24
C CYS A 314 -6.08 3.20 2.91
N SER A 315 -7.07 3.59 2.08
CA SER A 315 -6.84 4.30 0.81
C SER A 315 -7.91 5.36 0.62
N PHE A 316 -7.48 6.61 0.38
CA PHE A 316 -8.40 7.69 0.04
C PHE A 316 -8.81 7.62 -1.43
N GLY A 317 -10.07 7.92 -1.68
CA GLY A 317 -10.62 8.07 -3.02
C GLY A 317 -10.22 9.39 -3.70
N PRO A 318 -10.64 9.58 -4.96
CA PRO A 318 -10.58 10.87 -5.63
C PRO A 318 -11.34 11.96 -4.87
N ASP A 319 -12.40 11.61 -4.15
CA ASP A 319 -13.00 12.43 -3.09
C ASP A 319 -12.26 12.12 -1.77
N PRO A 320 -11.55 13.11 -1.17
CA PRO A 320 -10.78 12.91 0.06
C PRO A 320 -11.67 12.73 1.31
N GLN A 321 -13.00 12.81 1.18
CA GLN A 321 -13.96 12.44 2.23
C GLN A 321 -14.21 10.92 2.28
N LEU A 322 -13.87 10.19 1.22
CA LEU A 322 -14.10 8.75 1.13
C LEU A 322 -12.82 7.96 1.42
N LEU A 323 -12.88 7.16 2.46
CA LEU A 323 -11.82 6.24 2.87
C LEU A 323 -12.31 4.81 2.68
N VAL A 324 -11.62 4.02 1.87
CA VAL A 324 -11.80 2.56 1.84
C VAL A 324 -10.70 1.91 2.69
N THR A 325 -11.05 0.87 3.41
CA THR A 325 -10.11 0.07 4.21
C THR A 325 -10.57 -1.38 4.30
N ASP A 326 -9.71 -2.24 4.82
CA ASP A 326 -10.04 -3.63 5.15
C ASP A 326 -9.75 -3.92 6.63
N ARG A 327 -10.21 -5.06 7.11
CA ARG A 327 -9.82 -5.62 8.42
C ARG A 327 -10.05 -7.11 8.47
N ASN A 328 -9.41 -7.78 9.42
CA ASN A 328 -9.78 -9.14 9.78
C ASN A 328 -11.16 -9.15 10.48
N VAL A 329 -11.97 -10.16 10.18
CA VAL A 329 -13.20 -10.43 10.94
C VAL A 329 -12.81 -11.24 12.19
N PRO A 330 -13.17 -10.80 13.41
CA PRO A 330 -12.67 -11.43 14.64
C PRO A 330 -13.04 -12.90 14.81
N GLU A 331 -14.26 -13.27 14.41
CA GLU A 331 -14.85 -14.57 14.74
C GLU A 331 -14.61 -15.65 13.68
N VAL A 332 -14.21 -15.23 12.46
CA VAL A 332 -14.08 -16.16 11.32
C VAL A 332 -12.83 -15.83 10.49
N PRO A 333 -12.25 -16.79 9.78
CA PRO A 333 -11.09 -16.56 8.92
C PRO A 333 -11.51 -15.83 7.62
N ALA A 334 -11.93 -14.57 7.76
CA ALA A 334 -12.38 -13.71 6.68
C ALA A 334 -11.81 -12.30 6.81
N LYS A 335 -11.81 -11.57 5.70
CA LYS A 335 -11.53 -10.15 5.67
C LYS A 335 -12.76 -9.36 5.26
N ARG A 336 -12.93 -8.19 5.86
CA ARG A 336 -14.04 -7.27 5.61
C ARG A 336 -13.54 -6.07 4.82
N LEU A 337 -14.23 -5.74 3.72
CA LEU A 337 -14.03 -4.50 2.97
C LEU A 337 -15.00 -3.44 3.50
N MET A 338 -14.48 -2.26 3.83
CA MET A 338 -15.21 -1.21 4.53
C MET A 338 -15.01 0.13 3.81
N LEU A 339 -16.07 0.92 3.77
CA LEU A 339 -16.07 2.31 3.29
C LEU A 339 -16.46 3.23 4.45
N TYR A 340 -15.75 4.36 4.59
CA TYR A 340 -16.04 5.36 5.60
C TYR A 340 -16.09 6.76 4.98
N HIS A 341 -17.13 7.53 5.29
CA HIS A 341 -17.27 8.92 4.88
C HIS A 341 -16.92 9.86 6.04
N LEU A 342 -15.77 10.56 5.94
CA LEU A 342 -15.24 11.37 7.04
C LEU A 342 -16.19 12.47 7.48
N GLY A 343 -16.73 13.24 6.53
CA GLY A 343 -17.60 14.40 6.84
C GLY A 343 -18.95 13.99 7.45
N ARG A 344 -19.54 12.87 6.98
CA ARG A 344 -20.80 12.35 7.54
C ARG A 344 -20.57 11.48 8.79
N LYS A 345 -19.33 11.04 9.04
CA LYS A 345 -18.95 10.10 10.10
C LYS A 345 -19.71 8.78 10.01
N GLU A 346 -19.93 8.30 8.80
CA GLU A 346 -20.70 7.10 8.50
C GLU A 346 -19.82 6.02 7.88
N GLY A 347 -19.98 4.79 8.37
CA GLY A 347 -19.28 3.60 7.87
C GLY A 347 -20.23 2.61 7.22
N THR A 348 -19.77 1.96 6.15
CA THR A 348 -20.53 0.92 5.44
C THR A 348 -19.63 -0.29 5.21
N VAL A 349 -20.13 -1.49 5.54
CA VAL A 349 -19.50 -2.75 5.15
C VAL A 349 -19.90 -3.05 3.71
N LEU A 350 -18.91 -3.16 2.82
CA LEU A 350 -19.13 -3.45 1.41
C LEU A 350 -19.16 -4.95 1.12
N GLY A 351 -18.50 -5.77 1.93
CA GLY A 351 -18.49 -7.22 1.80
C GLY A 351 -17.52 -7.91 2.74
N GLU A 352 -17.67 -9.23 2.86
CA GLU A 352 -16.77 -10.11 3.61
C GLU A 352 -16.28 -11.24 2.71
N PHE A 353 -14.99 -11.58 2.82
CA PHE A 353 -14.29 -12.49 1.91
C PHE A 353 -13.58 -13.57 2.72
N PRO A 354 -13.98 -14.84 2.57
CA PRO A 354 -13.33 -15.97 3.23
C PRO A 354 -11.85 -16.06 2.82
N MET A 355 -10.97 -16.35 3.79
CA MET A 355 -9.52 -16.47 3.62
C MET A 355 -8.98 -17.84 4.06
N LYS A 356 -9.87 -18.81 4.27
CA LYS A 356 -9.53 -20.21 4.55
C LYS A 356 -10.22 -21.10 3.52
N THR A 357 -9.40 -21.95 2.87
CA THR A 357 -9.90 -22.91 1.89
C THR A 357 -10.57 -24.12 2.56
N PRO A 358 -11.42 -24.88 1.87
CA PRO A 358 -11.95 -26.14 2.37
C PRO A 358 -10.86 -27.19 2.67
N SER A 359 -9.72 -27.14 1.96
CA SER A 359 -8.56 -28.02 2.19
C SER A 359 -7.73 -27.61 3.41
N GLY A 360 -8.02 -26.44 4.01
CA GLY A 360 -7.44 -26.03 5.29
C GLY A 360 -6.38 -24.94 5.21
N GLU A 361 -5.97 -24.51 4.01
CA GLU A 361 -5.04 -23.39 3.84
C GLU A 361 -5.68 -22.11 4.40
N ASN A 362 -4.92 -21.37 5.22
CA ASN A 362 -5.38 -20.17 5.89
C ASN A 362 -4.55 -18.95 5.46
N TYR A 363 -5.20 -18.02 4.77
CA TYR A 363 -4.59 -16.80 4.22
C TYR A 363 -4.96 -15.54 5.03
N ILE A 364 -5.16 -15.68 6.36
CA ILE A 364 -5.58 -14.53 7.19
C ILE A 364 -4.42 -13.85 7.92
N THR A 365 -3.54 -14.61 8.56
CA THR A 365 -2.51 -14.06 9.47
C THR A 365 -1.10 -14.57 9.21
N THR A 366 -0.93 -15.53 8.30
CA THR A 366 0.38 -16.09 7.94
C THR A 366 1.16 -15.18 6.99
N ASP A 367 2.41 -15.51 6.72
CA ASP A 367 3.23 -14.83 5.70
C ASP A 367 2.63 -14.97 4.28
N LEU A 368 1.72 -15.91 4.09
CA LEU A 368 0.99 -16.15 2.84
C LEU A 368 -0.37 -15.44 2.79
N ARG A 369 -0.68 -14.60 3.77
CA ARG A 369 -1.98 -13.93 3.88
C ARG A 369 -2.39 -13.20 2.60
N CYS A 370 -3.68 -13.23 2.31
CA CYS A 370 -4.31 -12.46 1.24
C CYS A 370 -4.99 -11.23 1.87
N ASP A 371 -4.26 -10.13 1.95
CA ASP A 371 -4.84 -8.84 2.34
C ASP A 371 -5.63 -8.27 1.16
N LEU A 372 -6.77 -7.60 1.44
CA LEU A 372 -7.62 -7.09 0.36
C LEU A 372 -6.95 -5.94 -0.39
N HIS A 373 -6.13 -5.13 0.31
CA HIS A 373 -5.41 -4.00 -0.28
C HIS A 373 -6.29 -3.17 -1.22
N PRO A 374 -7.39 -2.56 -0.74
CA PRO A 374 -8.34 -1.88 -1.60
C PRO A 374 -7.75 -0.63 -2.25
N ARG A 375 -8.04 -0.44 -3.53
CA ARG A 375 -7.49 0.64 -4.37
C ARG A 375 -8.57 1.27 -5.22
N TRP A 376 -8.70 2.58 -5.13
CA TRP A 376 -9.65 3.33 -5.92
C TRP A 376 -9.26 3.37 -7.40
N LYS A 377 -10.26 3.34 -8.26
CA LYS A 377 -10.14 3.85 -9.62
C LYS A 377 -10.02 5.39 -9.57
N SER A 378 -9.63 6.04 -10.67
CA SER A 378 -9.59 7.50 -10.80
C SER A 378 -10.96 8.19 -10.63
N THR A 379 -12.04 7.41 -10.55
CA THR A 379 -13.41 7.83 -10.28
C THR A 379 -13.90 7.21 -8.97
N VAL A 380 -14.86 7.83 -8.30
CA VAL A 380 -15.40 7.37 -7.00
C VAL A 380 -16.36 6.19 -7.08
N ASP A 381 -16.50 5.57 -8.26
CA ASP A 381 -17.49 4.52 -8.52
C ASP A 381 -16.94 3.10 -8.35
N ARG A 382 -15.62 2.91 -8.34
CA ARG A 382 -15.02 1.56 -8.33
C ARG A 382 -13.80 1.43 -7.43
N ILE A 383 -13.76 0.30 -6.75
CA ILE A 383 -12.64 -0.13 -5.89
C ILE A 383 -12.18 -1.50 -6.39
N CYS A 384 -10.89 -1.65 -6.69
CA CYS A 384 -10.25 -2.93 -6.94
C CYS A 384 -9.64 -3.46 -5.64
N PHE A 385 -9.72 -4.75 -5.40
CA PHE A 385 -9.10 -5.41 -4.25
C PHE A 385 -8.76 -6.87 -4.56
N ASP A 386 -7.89 -7.47 -3.76
CA ASP A 386 -7.47 -8.87 -3.87
C ASP A 386 -8.29 -9.72 -2.90
N ALA A 387 -8.85 -10.84 -3.35
CA ALA A 387 -9.52 -11.79 -2.46
C ALA A 387 -9.49 -13.22 -3.06
N LEU A 388 -9.85 -14.22 -2.25
CA LEU A 388 -10.06 -15.57 -2.78
C LEU A 388 -11.39 -15.64 -3.53
N ASP A 389 -11.35 -16.18 -4.74
CA ASP A 389 -12.57 -16.60 -5.45
C ASP A 389 -13.05 -17.93 -4.85
N THR A 390 -14.19 -17.94 -4.17
CA THR A 390 -14.71 -19.12 -3.48
C THR A 390 -15.11 -20.27 -4.39
N ARG A 391 -15.18 -20.06 -5.71
CA ARG A 391 -15.46 -21.11 -6.70
C ARG A 391 -14.22 -21.95 -7.01
N THR A 392 -13.04 -21.32 -6.99
CA THR A 392 -11.77 -21.95 -7.36
C THR A 392 -10.74 -21.96 -6.24
N TRP A 393 -10.97 -21.17 -5.19
CA TRP A 393 -10.07 -20.92 -4.07
C TRP A 393 -8.70 -20.37 -4.49
N THR A 394 -8.68 -19.70 -5.64
CA THR A 394 -7.52 -18.96 -6.12
C THR A 394 -7.66 -17.48 -5.78
N ARG A 395 -6.54 -16.81 -5.53
CA ARG A 395 -6.49 -15.36 -5.30
C ARG A 395 -6.78 -14.66 -6.62
N GLN A 396 -7.78 -13.76 -6.63
CA GLN A 396 -8.23 -13.06 -7.82
C GLN A 396 -8.42 -11.57 -7.55
N LEU A 397 -8.37 -10.75 -8.60
CA LEU A 397 -8.83 -9.37 -8.54
C LEU A 397 -10.35 -9.32 -8.48
N HIS A 398 -10.85 -8.47 -7.59
CA HIS A 398 -12.27 -8.18 -7.45
C HIS A 398 -12.52 -6.69 -7.67
N ILE A 399 -13.73 -6.37 -8.13
CA ILE A 399 -14.22 -4.99 -8.28
C ILE A 399 -15.47 -4.82 -7.44
N ALA A 400 -15.44 -3.83 -6.54
CA ALA A 400 -16.63 -3.27 -5.93
C ALA A 400 -17.08 -2.05 -6.74
N THR A 401 -18.26 -2.12 -7.33
CA THR A 401 -18.91 -0.98 -8.00
C THR A 401 -19.89 -0.36 -7.02
N LEU A 402 -19.66 0.89 -6.64
CA LEU A 402 -20.51 1.62 -5.71
C LEU A 402 -21.75 2.15 -6.45
N SER A 403 -22.92 1.94 -5.87
CA SER A 403 -24.14 2.63 -6.30
C SER A 403 -24.13 4.06 -5.74
N PRO A 404 -24.61 5.05 -6.49
CA PRO A 404 -24.86 6.38 -5.93
C PRO A 404 -25.73 6.25 -4.68
N ALA A 405 -25.36 7.02 -3.64
CA ALA A 405 -26.16 7.13 -2.42
C ALA A 405 -27.43 7.99 -2.66
#